data_614e1985e62d783f6bbe8b2e7aaac93f
#
_entry.id   614e1985e62d783f6bbe8b2e7aaac93f
#
_cell.length_a   1.000
_cell.length_b   1.000
_cell.length_c   1.000
_cell.angle_alpha   90.00
_cell.angle_beta   90.00
_cell.angle_gamma   90.00
#
_symmetry.space_group_name_H-M   'P 1'
#
loop_
_entity.id
_entity.type
_entity.pdbx_description
1 polymer ?
#
loop_
_entity_poly.entity_id
_entity_poly.type
_entity_poly.pdbx_seq_one_letter_code
_entity_poly.pdbx_strand_id
1 'polypeptide(L)'
;METARLLSLLVFFIFAAVPARSEQAGAVAMLTTELRAHAPAQWEIRVRWRDGQLLATITPWPYRDAFDLWYDRPKLIALLSNLCPVPTEEIWKLLQPTEDVILEPAVGGKSEIDARVSCRKIRFSP
;
A
#
# COMPACT_ATOMS: atom_id res chain seq x y z
N MET A 1 -30.65 -37.76 3.61
CA MET A 1 -30.73 -36.73 4.62
C MET A 1 -29.34 -36.20 5.08
N GLU A 2 -28.30 -37.01 5.05
CA GLU A 2 -26.96 -36.57 5.42
C GLU A 2 -26.28 -35.68 4.36
N THR A 3 -26.59 -35.83 3.10
CA THR A 3 -26.06 -35.03 1.98
C THR A 3 -26.52 -33.56 2.00
N ALA A 4 -27.70 -33.28 2.56
CA ALA A 4 -28.23 -31.93 2.65
C ALA A 4 -27.50 -31.07 3.74
N ARG A 5 -27.00 -31.72 4.78
CA ARG A 5 -26.22 -31.04 5.85
C ARG A 5 -24.81 -30.67 5.39
N LEU A 6 -24.20 -31.49 4.56
CA LEU A 6 -22.86 -31.22 4.00
C LEU A 6 -22.87 -30.05 3.00
N LEU A 7 -23.91 -29.93 2.21
CA LEU A 7 -24.10 -28.81 1.26
C LEU A 7 -24.31 -27.48 1.98
N SER A 8 -24.99 -27.50 3.12
CA SER A 8 -25.23 -26.31 3.93
C SER A 8 -23.93 -25.76 4.56
N LEU A 9 -23.03 -26.64 4.96
CA LEU A 9 -21.71 -26.27 5.51
C LEU A 9 -20.79 -25.65 4.44
N LEU A 10 -20.82 -26.14 3.20
CA LEU A 10 -20.03 -25.61 2.10
C LEU A 10 -20.46 -24.18 1.72
N VAL A 11 -21.75 -23.89 1.73
CA VAL A 11 -22.28 -22.56 1.45
C VAL A 11 -21.83 -21.54 2.53
N PHE A 12 -21.72 -21.97 3.78
CA PHE A 12 -21.29 -21.11 4.86
C PHE A 12 -19.82 -20.68 4.72
N PHE A 13 -18.95 -21.57 4.23
CA PHE A 13 -17.53 -21.25 3.99
C PHE A 13 -17.32 -20.23 2.85
N ILE A 14 -18.16 -20.26 1.82
CA ILE A 14 -18.08 -19.33 0.68
C ILE A 14 -18.46 -17.90 1.13
N PHE A 15 -19.43 -17.74 2.03
CA PHE A 15 -19.84 -16.45 2.55
C PHE A 15 -18.79 -15.80 3.47
N ALA A 16 -18.01 -16.59 4.21
CA ALA A 16 -16.98 -16.09 5.11
C ALA A 16 -15.75 -15.49 4.40
N ALA A 17 -15.50 -15.82 3.11
CA ALA A 17 -14.37 -15.32 2.34
C ALA A 17 -14.63 -13.96 1.67
N VAL A 18 -15.88 -13.54 1.48
CA VAL A 18 -16.25 -12.32 0.75
C VAL A 18 -15.90 -11.03 1.50
N PRO A 19 -16.10 -10.89 2.86
CA PRO A 19 -15.74 -9.67 3.58
C PRO A 19 -14.26 -9.31 3.52
N ALA A 20 -13.36 -10.32 3.59
CA ALA A 20 -11.91 -10.09 3.59
C ALA A 20 -11.42 -9.48 2.26
N ARG A 21 -11.99 -9.90 1.12
CA ARG A 21 -11.66 -9.35 -0.20
C ARG A 21 -12.17 -7.92 -0.36
N SER A 22 -13.33 -7.61 0.19
CA SER A 22 -13.90 -6.25 0.16
C SER A 22 -13.06 -5.28 0.97
N GLU A 23 -12.57 -5.69 2.14
CA GLU A 23 -11.68 -4.87 2.97
C GLU A 23 -10.34 -4.61 2.29
N GLN A 24 -9.76 -5.61 1.64
CA GLN A 24 -8.52 -5.46 0.89
C GLN A 24 -8.67 -4.49 -0.29
N ALA A 25 -9.74 -4.60 -1.06
CA ALA A 25 -10.03 -3.69 -2.17
C ALA A 25 -10.26 -2.26 -1.66
N GLY A 26 -10.96 -2.10 -0.53
CA GLY A 26 -11.19 -0.82 0.11
C GLY A 26 -9.91 -0.16 0.57
N ALA A 27 -8.98 -0.92 1.14
CA ALA A 27 -7.69 -0.43 1.59
C ALA A 27 -6.84 0.06 0.41
N VAL A 28 -6.82 -0.68 -0.70
CA VAL A 28 -6.11 -0.27 -1.92
C VAL A 28 -6.66 1.05 -2.45
N ALA A 29 -7.97 1.17 -2.58
CA ALA A 29 -8.61 2.39 -3.07
C ALA A 29 -8.36 3.60 -2.17
N MET A 30 -8.46 3.40 -0.86
CA MET A 30 -8.25 4.45 0.13
C MET A 30 -6.81 4.96 0.12
N LEU A 31 -5.83 4.07 0.13
CA LEU A 31 -4.42 4.45 0.08
C LEU A 31 -4.08 5.16 -1.22
N THR A 32 -4.59 4.67 -2.35
CA THR A 32 -4.39 5.30 -3.65
C THR A 32 -4.88 6.75 -3.65
N THR A 33 -6.09 6.98 -3.16
CA THR A 33 -6.69 8.32 -3.07
C THR A 33 -5.86 9.24 -2.19
N GLU A 34 -5.44 8.74 -1.05
CA GLU A 34 -4.66 9.52 -0.09
C GLU A 34 -3.28 9.90 -0.64
N LEU A 35 -2.56 8.94 -1.20
CA LEU A 35 -1.24 9.20 -1.78
C LEU A 35 -1.32 10.19 -2.94
N ARG A 36 -2.34 10.09 -3.79
CA ARG A 36 -2.54 11.04 -4.90
C ARG A 36 -2.86 12.44 -4.41
N ALA A 37 -3.50 12.58 -3.27
CA ALA A 37 -3.80 13.88 -2.70
C ALA A 37 -2.55 14.61 -2.18
N HIS A 38 -1.51 13.87 -1.79
CA HIS A 38 -0.31 14.43 -1.19
C HIS A 38 0.91 14.40 -2.12
N ALA A 39 0.95 13.52 -3.10
CA ALA A 39 2.03 13.46 -4.08
C ALA A 39 1.85 14.50 -5.18
N PRO A 40 2.94 14.91 -5.85
CA PRO A 40 2.85 15.74 -7.04
C PRO A 40 1.92 15.11 -8.08
N ALA A 41 1.09 15.93 -8.73
CA ALA A 41 0.00 15.46 -9.59
C ALA A 41 0.45 14.57 -10.76
N GLN A 42 1.68 14.76 -11.22
CA GLN A 42 2.22 14.02 -12.36
C GLN A 42 2.85 12.68 -11.99
N TRP A 43 3.04 12.42 -10.71
CA TRP A 43 3.64 11.17 -10.26
C TRP A 43 2.65 10.03 -10.42
N GLU A 44 3.13 8.90 -10.91
CA GLU A 44 2.33 7.69 -11.02
C GLU A 44 2.37 6.91 -9.72
N ILE A 45 1.21 6.47 -9.25
CA ILE A 45 1.08 5.70 -8.01
C ILE A 45 0.27 4.45 -8.30
N ARG A 46 0.83 3.29 -7.94
CA ARG A 46 0.16 1.99 -8.02
C ARG A 46 0.17 1.33 -6.67
N VAL A 47 -1.00 1.00 -6.15
CA VAL A 47 -1.16 0.32 -4.87
C VAL A 47 -1.67 -1.09 -5.10
N ARG A 48 -1.05 -2.05 -4.44
CA ARG A 48 -1.46 -3.46 -4.49
C ARG A 48 -1.13 -4.16 -3.19
N TRP A 49 -1.84 -5.25 -2.93
CA TRP A 49 -1.46 -6.17 -1.87
C TRP A 49 -0.34 -7.07 -2.36
N ARG A 50 0.69 -7.21 -1.54
CA ARG A 50 1.80 -8.11 -1.82
C ARG A 50 2.40 -8.61 -0.51
N ASP A 51 2.46 -9.93 -0.35
CA ASP A 51 3.06 -10.57 0.82
C ASP A 51 2.47 -10.07 2.16
N GLY A 52 1.14 -9.87 2.19
CA GLY A 52 0.45 -9.40 3.39
C GLY A 52 0.63 -7.93 3.71
N GLN A 53 1.11 -7.14 2.76
CA GLN A 53 1.34 -5.71 2.93
C GLN A 53 0.73 -4.90 1.78
N LEU A 54 0.37 -3.64 2.07
CA LEU A 54 0.01 -2.69 1.03
C LEU A 54 1.28 -2.08 0.43
N LEU A 55 1.60 -2.46 -0.78
CA LEU A 55 2.75 -1.94 -1.51
C LEU A 55 2.30 -0.86 -2.48
N ALA A 56 2.81 0.36 -2.28
CA ALA A 56 2.60 1.47 -3.19
C ALA A 56 3.90 1.70 -3.99
N THR A 57 3.83 1.45 -5.28
CA THR A 57 4.93 1.78 -6.19
C THR A 57 4.74 3.19 -6.69
N ILE A 58 5.72 4.04 -6.45
CA ILE A 58 5.68 5.47 -6.74
C ILE A 58 6.70 5.79 -7.82
N THR A 59 6.23 6.28 -8.95
CA THR A 59 7.08 6.65 -10.09
C THR A 59 7.07 8.18 -10.23
N PRO A 60 8.15 8.86 -9.83
CA PRO A 60 8.27 10.30 -10.01
C PRO A 60 8.26 10.67 -11.51
N TRP A 61 7.64 11.77 -11.82
CA TRP A 61 7.57 12.32 -13.17
C TRP A 61 7.62 13.85 -13.11
N PRO A 62 8.28 14.58 -14.02
CA PRO A 62 9.00 14.08 -15.21
C PRO A 62 10.31 13.36 -14.85
N TYR A 63 10.82 12.61 -15.79
CA TYR A 63 12.01 11.75 -15.63
C TYR A 63 13.24 12.49 -15.09
N ARG A 64 13.39 13.77 -15.47
CA ARG A 64 14.51 14.59 -14.97
C ARG A 64 14.50 14.71 -13.45
N ASP A 65 13.33 14.99 -12.85
CA ASP A 65 13.18 15.12 -11.41
C ASP A 65 13.41 13.77 -10.71
N ALA A 66 12.94 12.69 -11.32
CA ALA A 66 13.17 11.34 -10.86
C ALA A 66 14.67 10.99 -10.82
N PHE A 67 15.39 11.41 -11.83
CA PHE A 67 16.83 11.17 -11.96
C PHE A 67 17.61 11.92 -10.89
N ASP A 68 17.28 13.17 -10.62
CA ASP A 68 17.91 13.96 -9.56
C ASP A 68 17.67 13.34 -8.19
N LEU A 69 16.44 12.86 -7.92
CA LEU A 69 16.10 12.17 -6.68
C LEU A 69 16.84 10.84 -6.53
N TRP A 70 17.09 10.15 -7.63
CA TRP A 70 17.79 8.89 -7.64
C TRP A 70 19.23 9.00 -7.11
N TYR A 71 19.92 10.08 -7.44
CA TYR A 71 21.29 10.32 -6.97
C TYR A 71 21.34 10.86 -5.54
N ASP A 72 20.22 11.30 -5.00
CA ASP A 72 20.13 11.79 -3.61
C ASP A 72 19.18 10.88 -2.81
N ARG A 73 19.66 9.72 -2.41
CA ARG A 73 18.87 8.75 -1.66
C ARG A 73 18.26 9.28 -0.37
N PRO A 74 18.99 10.02 0.48
CA PRO A 74 18.39 10.59 1.69
C PRO A 74 17.20 11.49 1.38
N LYS A 75 17.28 12.29 0.33
CA LYS A 75 16.18 13.15 -0.11
C LYS A 75 14.98 12.34 -0.62
N LEU A 76 15.24 11.29 -1.39
CA LEU A 76 14.20 10.39 -1.88
C LEU A 76 13.46 9.71 -0.73
N ILE A 77 14.21 9.16 0.24
CA ILE A 77 13.63 8.51 1.41
C ILE A 77 12.82 9.50 2.25
N ALA A 78 13.31 10.73 2.42
CA ALA A 78 12.58 11.77 3.15
C ALA A 78 11.27 12.14 2.46
N LEU A 79 11.27 12.27 1.14
CA LEU A 79 10.06 12.55 0.36
C LEU A 79 9.05 11.41 0.48
N LEU A 80 9.49 10.17 0.34
CA LEU A 80 8.61 9.00 0.52
C LEU A 80 8.07 8.93 1.95
N SER A 81 8.91 9.16 2.94
CA SER A 81 8.49 9.14 4.35
C SER A 81 7.40 10.16 4.64
N ASN A 82 7.47 11.33 4.02
CA ASN A 82 6.44 12.36 4.15
C ASN A 82 5.11 11.97 3.50
N LEU A 83 5.12 11.05 2.54
CA LEU A 83 3.90 10.52 1.93
C LEU A 83 3.23 9.44 2.78
N CYS A 84 3.90 8.92 3.78
CA CYS A 84 3.30 7.92 4.67
C CYS A 84 2.06 8.48 5.37
N PRO A 85 0.94 7.73 5.40
CA PRO A 85 -0.25 8.15 6.13
C PRO A 85 0.06 8.41 7.59
N VAL A 86 -0.42 9.54 8.13
CA VAL A 86 -0.27 9.84 9.55
C VAL A 86 -1.08 8.85 10.41
N PRO A 87 -0.72 8.64 11.70
CA PRO A 87 -1.37 7.61 12.53
C PRO A 87 -2.89 7.73 12.66
N THR A 88 -3.43 8.93 12.49
CA THR A 88 -4.88 9.18 12.59
C THR A 88 -5.66 8.87 11.32
N GLU A 89 -4.98 8.56 10.22
CA GLU A 89 -5.65 8.27 8.95
C GLU A 89 -6.43 6.96 9.00
N GLU A 90 -7.57 6.95 8.28
CA GLU A 90 -8.48 5.81 8.23
C GLU A 90 -7.86 4.52 7.71
N ILE A 91 -6.84 4.63 6.85
CA ILE A 91 -6.16 3.45 6.30
C ILE A 91 -5.65 2.51 7.41
N TRP A 92 -5.14 3.07 8.50
CA TRP A 92 -4.60 2.26 9.60
C TRP A 92 -5.66 1.45 10.32
N LYS A 93 -6.92 1.88 10.28
CA LYS A 93 -8.05 1.13 10.84
C LYS A 93 -8.41 -0.10 10.00
N LEU A 94 -8.09 -0.09 8.72
CA LEU A 94 -8.34 -1.20 7.81
C LEU A 94 -7.23 -2.24 7.83
N LEU A 95 -6.09 -1.93 8.43
CA LEU A 95 -4.92 -2.81 8.46
C LEU A 95 -4.81 -3.52 9.81
N GLN A 96 -4.38 -4.78 9.75
CA GLN A 96 -4.02 -5.55 10.94
C GLN A 96 -2.68 -5.03 11.50
N PRO A 97 -2.39 -5.26 12.79
CA PRO A 97 -1.12 -4.81 13.38
C PRO A 97 0.14 -5.36 12.70
N THR A 98 0.02 -6.50 12.02
CA THR A 98 1.12 -7.13 11.26
C THR A 98 1.22 -6.64 9.83
N GLU A 99 0.22 -5.88 9.35
CA GLU A 99 0.18 -5.35 8.00
C GLU A 99 0.74 -3.94 7.97
N ASP A 100 1.50 -3.63 6.93
CA ASP A 100 2.18 -2.35 6.77
C ASP A 100 1.79 -1.69 5.45
N VAL A 101 2.07 -0.40 5.37
CA VAL A 101 2.10 0.36 4.12
C VAL A 101 3.56 0.51 3.74
N ILE A 102 3.94 -0.03 2.60
CA ILE A 102 5.30 0.05 2.06
C ILE A 102 5.28 0.96 0.84
N LEU A 103 6.12 1.98 0.86
CA LEU A 103 6.31 2.86 -0.30
C LEU A 103 7.61 2.46 -1.00
N GLU A 104 7.53 2.22 -2.31
CA GLU A 104 8.66 1.77 -3.13
C GLU A 104 8.81 2.69 -4.33
N PRO A 105 9.97 3.34 -4.49
CA PRO A 105 10.19 4.16 -5.68
C PRO A 105 10.50 3.30 -6.89
N ALA A 106 10.01 3.71 -8.06
CA ALA A 106 10.33 3.11 -9.34
C ALA A 106 10.81 4.19 -10.31
N VAL A 107 11.97 3.97 -10.89
CA VAL A 107 12.57 4.90 -11.86
C VAL A 107 12.94 4.12 -13.12
N GLY A 108 12.51 4.62 -14.28
CA GLY A 108 12.79 3.97 -15.56
C GLY A 108 12.21 2.56 -15.66
N GLY A 109 11.06 2.30 -15.02
CA GLY A 109 10.41 1.00 -15.00
C GLY A 109 11.02 -0.01 -14.03
N LYS A 110 12.04 0.38 -13.27
CA LYS A 110 12.68 -0.49 -12.28
C LYS A 110 12.33 -0.07 -10.87
N SER A 111 11.81 -1.02 -10.09
CA SER A 111 11.53 -0.82 -8.67
C SER A 111 12.82 -0.91 -7.85
N GLU A 112 12.99 0.02 -6.92
CA GLU A 112 14.13 0.05 -6.02
C GLU A 112 13.75 -0.49 -4.64
N ILE A 113 14.05 -1.76 -4.43
CA ILE A 113 13.76 -2.47 -3.19
C ILE A 113 14.54 -1.86 -2.02
N ASP A 114 15.79 -1.44 -2.24
CA ASP A 114 16.65 -0.89 -1.19
C ASP A 114 16.20 0.48 -0.68
N ALA A 115 15.35 1.17 -1.43
CA ALA A 115 14.80 2.46 -1.03
C ALA A 115 13.34 2.37 -0.55
N ARG A 116 12.87 1.17 -0.20
CA ARG A 116 11.53 1.00 0.38
C ARG A 116 11.43 1.67 1.74
N VAL A 117 10.28 2.26 2.00
CA VAL A 117 9.95 2.91 3.27
C VAL A 117 8.81 2.17 3.93
N SER A 118 9.01 1.74 5.17
CA SER A 118 7.96 1.19 6.02
C SER A 118 7.23 2.33 6.71
N CYS A 119 6.00 2.59 6.33
CA CYS A 119 5.21 3.66 6.94
C CYS A 119 4.88 3.37 8.40
N ARG A 120 4.73 2.11 8.78
CA ARG A 120 4.52 1.76 10.18
C ARG A 120 5.71 2.12 11.04
N LYS A 121 6.93 1.88 10.56
CA LYS A 121 8.15 2.28 11.27
C LYS A 121 8.27 3.80 11.36
N ILE A 122 7.95 4.51 10.28
CA ILE A 122 8.03 5.98 10.24
C ILE A 122 7.04 6.63 11.21
N ARG A 123 5.80 6.12 11.27
CA ARG A 123 4.71 6.79 12.00
C ARG A 123 4.49 6.28 13.41
N PHE A 124 4.87 5.02 13.71
CA PHE A 124 4.57 4.38 15.00
C PHE A 124 5.81 4.02 15.82
N SER A 125 7.02 4.16 15.27
CA SER A 125 8.23 3.96 16.06
C SER A 125 8.53 5.19 16.90
N PRO A 126 8.94 5.00 18.17
CA PRO A 126 9.35 6.11 19.04
C PRO A 126 10.65 6.76 18.56
#